data_e0288bbbee8a58fb7505a3fec4842c5a
#
_entry.id   e0288bbbee8a58fb7505a3fec4842c5a
#
_cell.length_a   1.000
_cell.length_b   1.000
_cell.length_c   1.000
_cell.angle_alpha   90.00
_cell.angle_beta   90.00
_cell.angle_gamma   90.00
#
_symmetry.space_group_name_H-M   'P 1'
#
loop_
_entity.id
_entity.type
_entity.pdbx_description
1 polymer ?
#
loop_
_entity_poly.entity_id
_entity_poly.type
_entity_poly.pdbx_seq_one_letter_code
_entity_poly.pdbx_strand_id
1 'polypeptide(L)'
;FGAAIDLGATYQLHPDLEISASVLDLGFVSWSNAIHGKTGTTSWEFNGFDNVAIDKDSPNYDTNNFDEQLENLGNDLEDAVEFHRLSDGGSRTTGIGATITLGAAYTAPFYRGLKGGLLFTQRINGIHSWTEGRISANITPVSFFDASINYALSTFGSSFGWIINIHPKGFNLFVGSDFQIFKVTPQFVPVGNLNLNLQFGINFTFGSKPKKEVLKPLLPSW
;
A
#
# COMPACT_ATOMS: atom_id res chain seq x y z
N PHE A 1 -13.85 -17.60 -13.05
CA PHE A 1 -13.82 -18.07 -11.67
C PHE A 1 -12.46 -17.78 -11.05
N GLY A 2 -12.39 -17.75 -9.72
CA GLY A 2 -11.14 -17.59 -8.98
C GLY A 2 -11.22 -18.25 -7.63
N ALA A 3 -10.07 -18.48 -7.02
CA ALA A 3 -9.94 -18.95 -5.66
C ALA A 3 -8.71 -18.33 -4.99
N ALA A 4 -8.83 -18.05 -3.71
CA ALA A 4 -7.72 -17.57 -2.88
C ALA A 4 -7.74 -18.27 -1.52
N ILE A 5 -6.59 -18.29 -0.88
CA ILE A 5 -6.42 -18.85 0.47
C ILE A 5 -5.77 -17.77 1.33
N ASP A 6 -6.34 -17.59 2.51
CA ASP A 6 -5.81 -16.75 3.58
C ASP A 6 -5.39 -17.65 4.74
N LEU A 7 -4.15 -17.52 5.17
CA LEU A 7 -3.59 -18.28 6.28
C LEU A 7 -2.91 -17.31 7.25
N GLY A 8 -3.09 -17.55 8.54
CA GLY A 8 -2.40 -16.78 9.57
C GLY A 8 -2.21 -17.58 10.84
N ALA A 9 -1.13 -17.29 11.54
CA ALA A 9 -0.82 -17.89 12.82
C ALA A 9 -0.15 -16.87 13.75
N THR A 10 -0.46 -16.97 15.02
CA THR A 10 0.21 -16.25 16.10
C THR A 10 0.72 -17.27 17.10
N TYR A 11 1.96 -17.08 17.54
CA TYR A 11 2.60 -17.98 18.49
C TYR A 11 3.28 -17.20 19.61
N GLN A 12 2.97 -17.59 20.85
CA GLN A 12 3.62 -17.02 22.05
C GLN A 12 4.94 -17.74 22.27
N LEU A 13 6.04 -17.15 21.75
CA LEU A 13 7.37 -17.74 21.86
C LEU A 13 7.93 -17.65 23.28
N HIS A 14 7.60 -16.58 23.99
CA HIS A 14 8.00 -16.32 25.39
C HIS A 14 6.84 -15.56 26.07
N PRO A 15 6.66 -15.59 27.41
CA PRO A 15 5.61 -14.81 28.08
C PRO A 15 5.55 -13.33 27.71
N ASP A 16 6.65 -12.77 27.22
CA ASP A 16 6.77 -11.37 26.82
C ASP A 16 6.95 -11.19 25.32
N LEU A 17 7.06 -12.27 24.53
CA LEU A 17 7.33 -12.22 23.10
C LEU A 17 6.30 -13.04 22.31
N GLU A 18 5.54 -12.36 21.49
CA GLU A 18 4.60 -12.94 20.53
C GLU A 18 5.13 -12.76 19.11
N ILE A 19 5.04 -13.78 18.30
CA ILE A 19 5.35 -13.72 16.86
C ILE A 19 4.10 -14.07 16.06
N SER A 20 3.97 -13.47 14.89
CA SER A 20 2.86 -13.71 13.97
C SER A 20 3.34 -13.83 12.53
N ALA A 21 2.62 -14.60 11.74
CA ALA A 21 2.82 -14.70 10.31
C ALA A 21 1.47 -14.83 9.62
N SER A 22 1.30 -14.17 8.48
CA SER A 22 0.12 -14.35 7.65
C SER A 22 0.45 -14.27 6.17
N VAL A 23 -0.34 -14.97 5.37
CA VAL A 23 -0.38 -14.87 3.91
C VAL A 23 -1.84 -14.67 3.54
N LEU A 24 -2.12 -13.57 2.84
CA LEU A 24 -3.46 -13.20 2.40
C LEU A 24 -3.51 -13.15 0.89
N ASP A 25 -4.68 -13.46 0.32
CA ASP A 25 -4.96 -13.39 -1.12
C ASP A 25 -4.04 -14.29 -1.97
N LEU A 26 -3.51 -15.39 -1.41
CA LEU A 26 -2.73 -16.34 -2.21
C LEU A 26 -3.65 -17.12 -3.14
N GLY A 27 -3.77 -16.65 -4.38
CA GLY A 27 -4.75 -17.22 -5.29
C GLY A 27 -4.62 -16.76 -6.73
N PHE A 28 -5.66 -17.07 -7.49
CA PHE A 28 -5.74 -16.77 -8.91
C PHE A 28 -7.17 -16.46 -9.35
N VAL A 29 -7.28 -15.78 -10.49
CA VAL A 29 -8.54 -15.58 -11.21
C VAL A 29 -8.36 -16.08 -12.64
N SER A 30 -9.29 -16.92 -13.08
CA SER A 30 -9.38 -17.41 -14.45
C SER A 30 -10.55 -16.72 -15.17
N TRP A 31 -10.21 -16.01 -16.21
CA TRP A 31 -11.15 -15.27 -17.06
C TRP A 31 -11.48 -16.15 -18.28
N SER A 32 -12.77 -16.33 -18.55
CA SER A 32 -13.23 -16.87 -19.82
C SER A 32 -13.55 -15.71 -20.78
N ASN A 33 -13.28 -15.87 -22.06
CA ASN A 33 -13.51 -14.85 -23.09
C ASN A 33 -12.70 -13.55 -22.86
N ALA A 34 -11.46 -13.68 -22.41
CA ALA A 34 -10.57 -12.53 -22.25
C ALA A 34 -10.20 -11.95 -23.63
N ILE A 35 -10.51 -10.68 -23.86
CA ILE A 35 -10.10 -9.96 -25.06
C ILE A 35 -8.63 -9.58 -24.90
N HIS A 36 -7.80 -9.94 -25.87
CA HIS A 36 -6.41 -9.52 -25.95
C HIS A 36 -6.29 -8.34 -26.90
N GLY A 37 -5.79 -7.24 -26.39
CA GLY A 37 -5.42 -6.06 -27.17
C GLY A 37 -3.96 -5.72 -26.95
N LYS A 38 -3.32 -5.16 -27.95
CA LYS A 38 -2.01 -4.51 -27.83
C LYS A 38 -2.05 -3.19 -28.56
N THR A 39 -1.18 -2.27 -28.17
CA THR A 39 -0.91 -1.06 -28.96
C THR A 39 -0.18 -1.45 -30.25
N GLY A 40 -0.45 -0.73 -31.34
CA GLY A 40 0.21 -0.93 -32.63
C GLY A 40 1.72 -0.77 -32.54
N THR A 41 2.14 0.20 -31.72
CA THR A 41 3.55 0.58 -31.51
C THR A 41 4.01 0.14 -30.14
N THR A 42 5.18 -0.53 -30.06
CA THR A 42 5.78 -0.96 -28.80
C THR A 42 6.70 0.09 -28.18
N SER A 43 7.17 1.03 -28.97
CA SER A 43 7.99 2.18 -28.53
C SER A 43 7.70 3.34 -29.47
N TRP A 44 7.59 4.52 -28.91
CA TRP A 44 7.48 5.78 -29.65
C TRP A 44 8.52 6.75 -29.09
N GLU A 45 9.20 7.46 -30.00
CA GLU A 45 10.24 8.41 -29.65
C GLU A 45 10.02 9.71 -30.43
N PHE A 46 9.99 10.82 -29.75
CA PHE A 46 9.89 12.14 -30.35
C PHE A 46 11.27 12.82 -30.34
N ASN A 47 11.85 13.00 -31.52
CA ASN A 47 13.16 13.60 -31.71
C ASN A 47 13.12 15.10 -32.09
N GLY A 48 11.95 15.72 -31.96
CA GLY A 48 11.73 17.10 -32.35
C GLY A 48 11.15 17.24 -33.76
N PHE A 49 10.95 18.47 -34.18
CA PHE A 49 10.51 18.81 -35.54
C PHE A 49 11.71 19.20 -36.38
N ASP A 50 11.91 18.54 -37.51
CA ASP A 50 13.02 18.80 -38.43
C ASP A 50 12.57 19.60 -39.65
N ASN A 51 13.39 20.56 -40.07
CA ASN A 51 13.25 21.34 -41.31
C ASN A 51 11.89 22.02 -41.49
N VAL A 52 11.27 22.49 -40.40
CA VAL A 52 9.98 23.15 -40.41
C VAL A 52 10.02 24.41 -41.30
N ALA A 53 9.21 24.43 -42.31
CA ALA A 53 9.06 25.60 -43.20
C ALA A 53 8.23 26.67 -42.49
N ILE A 54 8.84 27.86 -42.31
CA ILE A 54 8.17 29.03 -41.70
C ILE A 54 7.67 29.96 -42.77
N ASP A 55 8.41 30.05 -43.91
CA ASP A 55 8.08 30.90 -45.04
C ASP A 55 7.14 30.15 -46.01
N LYS A 56 6.04 30.78 -46.40
CA LYS A 56 5.07 30.24 -47.35
C LYS A 56 5.63 30.04 -48.77
N ASP A 57 6.69 30.72 -49.10
CA ASP A 57 7.39 30.60 -50.40
C ASP A 57 8.40 29.46 -50.40
N SER A 58 8.59 28.78 -49.27
CA SER A 58 9.50 27.62 -49.16
C SER A 58 8.91 26.43 -49.96
N PRO A 59 9.78 25.69 -50.71
CA PRO A 59 9.34 24.55 -51.53
C PRO A 59 8.68 23.43 -50.77
N ASN A 60 8.92 23.31 -49.44
CA ASN A 60 8.37 22.29 -48.55
C ASN A 60 7.31 22.82 -47.59
N TYR A 61 6.79 24.06 -47.81
CA TYR A 61 5.81 24.65 -46.88
C TYR A 61 4.52 23.82 -46.78
N ASP A 62 3.97 23.38 -47.92
CA ASP A 62 2.71 22.64 -47.95
C ASP A 62 2.80 21.24 -47.32
N THR A 63 4.01 20.69 -47.12
CA THR A 63 4.20 19.34 -46.62
C THR A 63 4.96 19.30 -45.29
N ASN A 64 5.55 20.39 -44.85
CA ASN A 64 6.40 20.42 -43.63
C ASN A 64 6.34 21.74 -42.87
N ASN A 65 5.16 22.42 -42.89
CA ASN A 65 4.94 23.55 -41.98
C ASN A 65 4.63 23.08 -40.57
N PHE A 66 4.53 24.01 -39.62
CA PHE A 66 4.30 23.69 -38.22
C PHE A 66 3.00 22.94 -37.96
N ASP A 67 1.93 23.30 -38.69
CA ASP A 67 0.62 22.69 -38.54
C ASP A 67 0.65 21.23 -39.02
N GLU A 68 1.29 20.95 -40.16
CA GLU A 68 1.48 19.59 -40.67
C GLU A 68 2.35 18.72 -39.70
N GLN A 69 3.40 19.30 -39.15
CA GLN A 69 4.23 18.59 -38.16
C GLN A 69 3.46 18.28 -36.88
N LEU A 70 2.58 19.18 -36.44
CA LEU A 70 1.73 18.98 -35.29
C LEU A 70 0.66 17.92 -35.54
N GLU A 71 0.06 17.93 -36.75
CA GLU A 71 -0.91 16.91 -37.16
C GLU A 71 -0.26 15.53 -37.25
N ASN A 72 0.91 15.43 -37.87
CA ASN A 72 1.66 14.18 -37.91
C ASN A 72 2.00 13.65 -36.52
N LEU A 73 2.46 14.52 -35.61
CA LEU A 73 2.68 14.18 -34.21
C LEU A 73 1.38 13.67 -33.52
N GLY A 74 0.26 14.31 -33.80
CA GLY A 74 -1.07 13.89 -33.32
C GLY A 74 -1.43 12.49 -33.80
N ASN A 75 -1.25 12.21 -35.08
CA ASN A 75 -1.52 10.91 -35.68
C ASN A 75 -0.59 9.83 -35.13
N ASP A 76 0.71 10.10 -34.97
CA ASP A 76 1.68 9.17 -34.38
C ASP A 76 1.32 8.83 -32.92
N LEU A 77 0.85 9.81 -32.15
CA LEU A 77 0.39 9.60 -30.78
C LEU A 77 -0.91 8.78 -30.74
N GLU A 78 -1.86 9.05 -31.65
CA GLU A 78 -3.10 8.28 -31.77
C GLU A 78 -2.78 6.82 -32.08
N ASP A 79 -1.94 6.55 -33.09
CA ASP A 79 -1.49 5.21 -33.44
C ASP A 79 -0.73 4.51 -32.28
N ALA A 80 0.05 5.25 -31.51
CA ALA A 80 0.79 4.70 -30.38
C ALA A 80 -0.11 4.25 -29.23
N VAL A 81 -1.27 4.90 -29.02
CA VAL A 81 -2.23 4.57 -27.96
C VAL A 81 -3.40 3.73 -28.43
N GLU A 82 -3.59 3.55 -29.76
CA GLU A 82 -4.66 2.73 -30.29
C GLU A 82 -4.49 1.25 -29.92
N PHE A 83 -5.55 0.66 -29.37
CA PHE A 83 -5.58 -0.75 -29.00
C PHE A 83 -6.16 -1.61 -30.13
N HIS A 84 -5.29 -2.40 -30.76
CA HIS A 84 -5.73 -3.38 -31.74
C HIS A 84 -6.09 -4.69 -31.06
N ARG A 85 -7.29 -5.21 -31.35
CA ARG A 85 -7.74 -6.51 -30.87
C ARG A 85 -6.97 -7.62 -31.58
N LEU A 86 -6.27 -8.48 -30.82
CA LEU A 86 -5.43 -9.53 -31.38
C LEU A 86 -6.16 -10.84 -31.66
N SER A 87 -7.20 -11.15 -30.88
CA SER A 87 -7.95 -12.41 -31.01
C SER A 87 -9.34 -12.31 -30.40
N ASP A 88 -10.26 -13.14 -30.89
CA ASP A 88 -11.57 -13.35 -30.30
C ASP A 88 -11.44 -14.32 -29.12
N GLY A 89 -11.42 -13.75 -27.93
CA GLY A 89 -11.62 -14.45 -26.67
C GLY A 89 -10.80 -15.72 -26.46
N GLY A 90 -10.10 -15.77 -25.38
CA GLY A 90 -9.42 -16.94 -24.87
C GLY A 90 -9.62 -17.03 -23.36
N SER A 91 -9.18 -18.10 -22.75
CA SER A 91 -9.04 -18.14 -21.29
C SER A 91 -7.72 -17.51 -20.88
N ARG A 92 -7.76 -16.71 -19.82
CA ARG A 92 -6.57 -16.12 -19.19
C ARG A 92 -6.62 -16.36 -17.69
N THR A 93 -5.56 -16.91 -17.13
CA THR A 93 -5.42 -17.05 -15.69
C THR A 93 -4.36 -16.05 -15.20
N THR A 94 -4.71 -15.29 -14.18
CA THR A 94 -3.81 -14.32 -13.52
C THR A 94 -3.78 -14.61 -12.04
N GLY A 95 -2.58 -14.54 -11.43
CA GLY A 95 -2.46 -14.50 -9.98
C GLY A 95 -3.08 -13.20 -9.45
N ILE A 96 -3.72 -13.26 -8.30
CA ILE A 96 -4.10 -12.08 -7.53
C ILE A 96 -2.95 -11.66 -6.63
N GLY A 97 -2.93 -10.38 -6.23
CA GLY A 97 -1.83 -9.86 -5.41
C GLY A 97 -1.84 -10.47 -4.02
N ALA A 98 -0.85 -11.30 -3.70
CA ALA A 98 -0.67 -11.88 -2.37
C ALA A 98 0.03 -10.90 -1.42
N THR A 99 -0.35 -10.95 -0.13
CA THR A 99 0.31 -10.17 0.93
C THR A 99 0.86 -11.11 1.99
N ILE A 100 2.15 -11.02 2.25
CA ILE A 100 2.85 -11.75 3.31
C ILE A 100 3.13 -10.76 4.43
N THR A 101 2.78 -11.13 5.67
CA THR A 101 3.05 -10.30 6.84
C THR A 101 3.76 -11.14 7.90
N LEU A 102 4.84 -10.61 8.47
CA LEU A 102 5.55 -11.17 9.61
C LEU A 102 5.58 -10.14 10.73
N GLY A 103 5.22 -10.54 11.93
CA GLY A 103 5.14 -9.66 13.08
C GLY A 103 5.85 -10.23 14.31
N ALA A 104 6.36 -9.33 15.15
CA ALA A 104 6.82 -9.63 16.49
C ALA A 104 6.37 -8.52 17.44
N ALA A 105 5.84 -8.89 18.60
CA ALA A 105 5.44 -7.97 19.65
C ALA A 105 6.12 -8.38 20.96
N TYR A 106 6.83 -7.43 21.58
CA TYR A 106 7.54 -7.63 22.83
C TYR A 106 6.96 -6.72 23.92
N THR A 107 6.54 -7.32 25.01
CA THR A 107 6.06 -6.61 26.20
C THR A 107 7.21 -6.39 27.17
N ALA A 108 7.48 -5.13 27.55
CA ALA A 108 8.58 -4.83 28.47
C ALA A 108 8.33 -5.46 29.86
N PRO A 109 9.23 -6.31 30.35
CA PRO A 109 9.01 -7.00 31.63
C PRO A 109 9.04 -6.05 32.83
N PHE A 110 9.77 -4.94 32.73
CA PHE A 110 9.87 -3.91 33.76
C PHE A 110 8.63 -2.98 33.80
N TYR A 111 7.86 -2.92 32.72
CA TYR A 111 6.64 -2.12 32.66
C TYR A 111 5.66 -2.72 31.63
N ARG A 112 4.71 -3.48 32.10
CA ARG A 112 3.74 -4.23 31.26
C ARG A 112 2.87 -3.34 30.34
N GLY A 113 2.78 -2.05 30.66
CA GLY A 113 2.08 -1.07 29.83
C GLY A 113 2.87 -0.66 28.58
N LEU A 114 4.14 -1.05 28.45
CA LEU A 114 4.97 -0.72 27.29
C LEU A 114 5.16 -1.97 26.42
N LYS A 115 4.84 -1.82 25.12
CA LYS A 115 5.02 -2.86 24.10
C LYS A 115 5.76 -2.30 22.91
N GLY A 116 6.78 -3.01 22.44
CA GLY A 116 7.45 -2.77 21.17
C GLY A 116 6.90 -3.70 20.10
N GLY A 117 6.84 -3.25 18.86
CA GLY A 117 6.40 -4.05 17.72
C GLY A 117 7.35 -3.94 16.54
N LEU A 118 7.52 -5.05 15.84
CA LEU A 118 8.14 -5.12 14.51
C LEU A 118 7.12 -5.74 13.56
N LEU A 119 6.98 -5.15 12.38
CA LEU A 119 6.12 -5.67 11.33
C LEU A 119 6.86 -5.59 10.00
N PHE A 120 6.86 -6.69 9.29
CA PHE A 120 7.32 -6.76 7.90
C PHE A 120 6.14 -7.12 7.03
N THR A 121 5.93 -6.38 5.95
CA THR A 121 4.88 -6.62 4.98
C THR A 121 5.47 -6.65 3.58
N GLN A 122 5.16 -7.70 2.83
CA GLN A 122 5.49 -7.83 1.42
C GLN A 122 4.21 -8.05 0.62
N ARG A 123 3.89 -7.14 -0.28
CA ARG A 123 2.83 -7.35 -1.27
C ARG A 123 3.45 -7.77 -2.61
N ILE A 124 2.96 -8.87 -3.13
CA ILE A 124 3.39 -9.44 -4.41
C ILE A 124 2.25 -9.19 -5.41
N ASN A 125 2.44 -8.25 -6.32
CA ASN A 125 1.42 -7.85 -7.31
C ASN A 125 2.07 -7.39 -8.63
N GLY A 126 2.97 -8.19 -9.19
CA GLY A 126 3.71 -7.85 -10.41
C GLY A 126 4.50 -6.54 -10.25
N ILE A 127 4.31 -5.61 -11.18
CA ILE A 127 4.97 -4.29 -11.15
C ILE A 127 4.50 -3.37 -10.00
N HIS A 128 3.40 -3.71 -9.35
CA HIS A 128 2.84 -2.99 -8.20
C HIS A 128 3.21 -3.66 -6.86
N SER A 129 4.25 -4.49 -6.87
CA SER A 129 4.76 -5.10 -5.64
C SER A 129 5.48 -4.06 -4.78
N TRP A 130 5.34 -4.20 -3.46
CA TRP A 130 6.01 -3.31 -2.51
C TRP A 130 6.36 -4.05 -1.22
N THR A 131 7.33 -3.49 -0.51
CA THR A 131 7.84 -4.00 0.76
C THR A 131 7.83 -2.89 1.80
N GLU A 132 7.48 -3.22 3.03
CA GLU A 132 7.52 -2.31 4.17
C GLU A 132 8.05 -3.03 5.40
N GLY A 133 8.94 -2.35 6.13
CA GLY A 133 9.34 -2.68 7.49
C GLY A 133 8.89 -1.59 8.44
N ARG A 134 8.22 -1.95 9.54
CA ARG A 134 7.66 -1.01 10.52
C ARG A 134 8.12 -1.37 11.92
N ILE A 135 8.53 -0.36 12.68
CA ILE A 135 8.74 -0.47 14.13
C ILE A 135 7.69 0.35 14.85
N SER A 136 7.28 -0.09 16.03
CA SER A 136 6.29 0.63 16.82
C SER A 136 6.60 0.54 18.33
N ALA A 137 6.13 1.54 19.05
CA ALA A 137 6.10 1.55 20.51
C ALA A 137 4.69 1.97 20.96
N ASN A 138 4.12 1.18 21.87
CA ASN A 138 2.78 1.37 22.39
C ASN A 138 2.87 1.46 23.91
N ILE A 139 2.18 2.42 24.51
CA ILE A 139 2.14 2.62 25.94
C ILE A 139 0.70 2.73 26.44
N THR A 140 0.40 1.96 27.49
CA THR A 140 -0.89 1.98 28.20
C THR A 140 -0.61 2.33 29.67
N PRO A 141 -0.43 3.62 30.00
CA PRO A 141 -0.10 4.02 31.36
C PRO A 141 -1.24 3.80 32.35
N VAL A 142 -2.49 3.91 31.88
CA VAL A 142 -3.71 3.67 32.68
C VAL A 142 -4.76 2.95 31.81
N SER A 143 -5.73 2.32 32.45
CA SER A 143 -6.71 1.44 31.77
C SER A 143 -7.66 2.13 30.79
N PHE A 144 -7.64 3.43 30.71
CA PHE A 144 -8.49 4.22 29.82
C PHE A 144 -7.72 5.08 28.81
N PHE A 145 -6.38 4.96 28.76
CA PHE A 145 -5.53 5.77 27.89
C PHE A 145 -4.43 4.91 27.26
N ASP A 146 -4.33 4.98 25.95
CA ASP A 146 -3.25 4.39 25.15
C ASP A 146 -2.63 5.45 24.25
N ALA A 147 -1.34 5.34 24.03
CA ALA A 147 -0.61 6.09 23.02
C ALA A 147 0.32 5.17 22.23
N SER A 148 0.49 5.44 20.97
CA SER A 148 1.38 4.68 20.09
C SER A 148 2.10 5.60 19.13
N ILE A 149 3.35 5.24 18.83
CA ILE A 149 4.14 5.80 17.76
C ILE A 149 4.67 4.68 16.88
N ASN A 150 4.84 4.96 15.60
CA ASN A 150 5.44 4.03 14.68
C ASN A 150 6.30 4.74 13.63
N TYR A 151 7.26 4.02 13.09
CA TYR A 151 8.06 4.45 11.97
C TYR A 151 8.18 3.30 10.96
N ALA A 152 7.93 3.59 9.70
CA ALA A 152 8.00 2.61 8.63
C ALA A 152 8.93 3.07 7.52
N LEU A 153 9.62 2.09 6.95
CA LEU A 153 10.40 2.20 5.72
C LEU A 153 9.76 1.31 4.66
N SER A 154 9.44 1.89 3.53
CA SER A 154 8.83 1.16 2.43
C SER A 154 9.51 1.46 1.10
N THR A 155 9.16 0.69 0.08
CA THR A 155 9.58 0.95 -1.31
C THR A 155 9.24 2.36 -1.78
N PHE A 156 8.21 2.98 -1.20
CA PHE A 156 7.73 4.32 -1.59
C PHE A 156 8.32 5.47 -0.76
N GLY A 157 9.08 5.16 0.30
CA GLY A 157 9.64 6.15 1.20
C GLY A 157 9.48 5.77 2.66
N SER A 158 9.61 6.73 3.57
CA SER A 158 9.43 6.53 5.00
C SER A 158 8.16 7.19 5.49
N SER A 159 7.58 6.65 6.55
CA SER A 159 6.45 7.25 7.23
C SER A 159 6.64 7.25 8.76
N PHE A 160 6.07 8.24 9.40
CA PHE A 160 5.97 8.34 10.86
C PHE A 160 4.51 8.48 11.24
N GLY A 161 4.06 7.67 12.19
CA GLY A 161 2.69 7.71 12.67
C GLY A 161 2.63 7.81 14.20
N TRP A 162 1.55 8.40 14.67
CA TRP A 162 1.20 8.41 16.09
C TRP A 162 -0.32 8.34 16.26
N ILE A 163 -0.75 7.77 17.37
CA ILE A 163 -2.16 7.74 17.78
C ILE A 163 -2.27 7.89 19.29
N ILE A 164 -3.26 8.61 19.72
CA ILE A 164 -3.69 8.74 21.11
C ILE A 164 -5.13 8.25 21.18
N ASN A 165 -5.41 7.40 22.15
CA ASN A 165 -6.71 6.79 22.37
C ASN A 165 -7.14 6.97 23.83
N ILE A 166 -8.34 7.49 24.05
CA ILE A 166 -8.95 7.69 25.36
C ILE A 166 -10.25 6.87 25.39
N HIS A 167 -10.28 5.83 26.21
CA HIS A 167 -11.39 4.85 26.21
C HIS A 167 -11.90 4.51 27.62
N PRO A 168 -12.48 5.47 28.37
CA PRO A 168 -13.23 5.17 29.58
C PRO A 168 -14.42 4.28 29.25
N LYS A 169 -15.06 3.72 30.29
CA LYS A 169 -16.22 2.82 30.09
C LYS A 169 -17.32 3.48 29.27
N GLY A 170 -17.74 2.83 28.21
CA GLY A 170 -18.84 3.27 27.34
C GLY A 170 -18.47 4.35 26.31
N PHE A 171 -17.26 4.82 26.29
CA PHE A 171 -16.80 5.86 25.38
C PHE A 171 -15.39 5.57 24.87
N ASN A 172 -15.13 5.88 23.61
CA ASN A 172 -13.79 5.83 23.02
C ASN A 172 -13.63 7.04 22.10
N LEU A 173 -12.55 7.76 22.29
CA LEU A 173 -12.08 8.85 21.44
C LEU A 173 -10.65 8.56 21.02
N PHE A 174 -10.38 8.61 19.74
CA PHE A 174 -9.00 8.55 19.25
C PHE A 174 -8.69 9.71 18.29
N VAL A 175 -7.44 10.09 18.27
CA VAL A 175 -6.84 11.00 17.31
C VAL A 175 -5.48 10.47 16.94
N GLY A 176 -5.14 10.51 15.64
CA GLY A 176 -3.87 10.05 15.14
C GLY A 176 -3.52 10.68 13.81
N SER A 177 -2.28 10.53 13.43
CA SER A 177 -1.76 11.06 12.17
C SER A 177 -0.66 10.16 11.63
N ASP A 178 -0.62 10.04 10.32
CA ASP A 178 0.48 9.44 9.57
C ASP A 178 1.09 10.49 8.65
N PHE A 179 2.43 10.61 8.71
CA PHE A 179 3.21 11.47 7.83
C PHE A 179 4.01 10.61 6.87
N GLN A 180 3.87 10.80 5.58
CA GLN A 180 4.78 10.23 4.60
C GLN A 180 5.88 11.23 4.27
N ILE A 181 7.13 10.79 4.45
CA ILE A 181 8.34 11.57 4.20
C ILE A 181 9.01 10.95 2.98
N PHE A 182 8.94 11.62 1.83
CA PHE A 182 9.53 11.10 0.58
C PHE A 182 11.01 11.45 0.45
N LYS A 183 11.43 12.57 1.04
CA LYS A 183 12.82 13.03 0.97
C LYS A 183 13.20 13.80 2.22
N VAL A 184 14.37 13.47 2.75
CA VAL A 184 14.98 14.19 3.89
C VAL A 184 16.38 14.69 3.51
N THR A 185 16.79 15.82 4.06
CA THR A 185 18.18 16.28 3.97
C THR A 185 19.08 15.42 4.87
N PRO A 186 20.43 15.51 4.74
CA PRO A 186 21.37 14.88 5.68
C PRO A 186 21.15 15.27 7.15
N GLN A 187 20.50 16.41 7.42
CA GLN A 187 20.15 16.90 8.75
C GLN A 187 18.76 16.39 9.22
N PHE A 188 18.15 15.41 8.52
CA PHE A 188 16.83 14.85 8.77
C PHE A 188 15.66 15.85 8.65
N VAL A 189 15.85 16.96 7.93
CA VAL A 189 14.77 17.91 7.63
C VAL A 189 13.99 17.40 6.43
N PRO A 190 12.66 17.19 6.52
CA PRO A 190 11.82 16.83 5.38
C PRO A 190 11.87 17.93 4.32
N VAL A 191 12.10 17.55 3.07
CA VAL A 191 12.11 18.45 1.92
C VAL A 191 11.19 17.92 0.82
N GLY A 192 10.47 18.83 0.17
CA GLY A 192 9.51 18.49 -0.88
C GLY A 192 8.10 18.26 -0.34
N ASN A 193 7.32 17.44 -1.03
CA ASN A 193 5.93 17.19 -0.67
C ASN A 193 5.82 16.33 0.59
N LEU A 194 5.08 16.80 1.57
CA LEU A 194 4.70 16.08 2.77
C LEU A 194 3.23 15.68 2.65
N ASN A 195 2.94 14.38 2.74
CA ASN A 195 1.57 13.90 2.87
C ASN A 195 1.24 13.75 4.35
N LEU A 196 0.28 14.52 4.80
CA LEU A 196 -0.26 14.47 6.16
C LEU A 196 -1.68 13.89 6.11
N ASN A 197 -1.92 12.85 6.90
CA ASN A 197 -3.25 12.31 7.14
C ASN A 197 -3.58 12.50 8.63
N LEU A 198 -4.69 13.17 8.92
CA LEU A 198 -5.22 13.32 10.28
C LEU A 198 -6.50 12.49 10.40
N GLN A 199 -6.54 11.60 11.37
CA GLN A 199 -7.68 10.74 11.65
C GLN A 199 -8.19 10.98 13.06
N PHE A 200 -9.49 11.02 13.22
CA PHE A 200 -10.13 11.03 14.53
C PHE A 200 -11.41 10.20 14.49
N GLY A 201 -11.80 9.66 15.62
CA GLY A 201 -13.04 8.93 15.74
C GLY A 201 -13.57 8.90 17.16
N ILE A 202 -14.88 8.80 17.25
CA ILE A 202 -15.62 8.71 18.51
C ILE A 202 -16.52 7.49 18.43
N ASN A 203 -16.47 6.63 19.46
CA ASN A 203 -17.32 5.45 19.57
C ASN A 203 -18.03 5.46 20.93
N PHE A 204 -19.30 5.09 20.92
CA PHE A 204 -20.09 4.86 22.13
C PHE A 204 -20.45 3.39 22.20
N THR A 205 -20.18 2.76 23.34
CA THR A 205 -20.52 1.36 23.56
C THR A 205 -21.70 1.27 24.51
N PHE A 206 -22.83 0.80 24.01
CA PHE A 206 -24.06 0.55 24.76
C PHE A 206 -24.22 -0.95 24.93
N GLY A 207 -24.46 -1.44 26.14
CA GLY A 207 -24.70 -2.86 26.37
C GLY A 207 -24.30 -3.36 27.75
N SER A 208 -24.71 -4.59 28.08
CA SER A 208 -24.40 -5.24 29.34
C SER A 208 -22.90 -5.57 29.43
N LYS A 209 -22.42 -5.59 30.68
CA LYS A 209 -21.00 -5.97 30.96
C LYS A 209 -20.65 -7.25 30.20
N PRO A 210 -19.47 -7.30 29.53
CA PRO A 210 -18.99 -8.56 28.97
C PRO A 210 -18.94 -9.57 30.12
N LYS A 211 -19.52 -10.76 29.91
CA LYS A 211 -19.27 -11.88 30.81
C LYS A 211 -17.78 -12.09 30.84
N LYS A 212 -17.17 -12.06 32.02
CA LYS A 212 -15.81 -12.57 32.20
C LYS A 212 -15.83 -14.03 31.75
N GLU A 213 -15.38 -14.30 30.53
CA GLU A 213 -14.95 -15.65 30.19
C GLU A 213 -13.77 -15.96 31.09
N VAL A 214 -14.04 -16.80 32.07
CA VAL A 214 -12.96 -17.47 32.78
C VAL A 214 -12.37 -18.43 31.76
N LEU A 215 -11.28 -18.03 31.12
CA LEU A 215 -10.45 -18.94 30.34
C LEU A 215 -10.04 -20.07 31.29
N LYS A 216 -10.75 -21.18 31.21
CA LYS A 216 -10.32 -22.41 31.87
C LYS A 216 -8.99 -22.79 31.20
N PRO A 217 -7.92 -23.06 31.98
CA PRO A 217 -6.69 -23.52 31.40
C PRO A 217 -6.96 -24.82 30.62
N LEU A 218 -6.57 -24.82 29.34
CA LEU A 218 -6.71 -25.95 28.40
C LEU A 218 -5.73 -27.09 28.67
N LEU A 219 -5.00 -27.05 29.78
CA LEU A 219 -4.06 -28.10 30.14
C LEU A 219 -4.57 -28.88 31.36
N PRO A 220 -4.68 -30.22 31.27
CA PRO A 220 -4.94 -31.04 32.41
C PRO A 220 -3.75 -30.93 33.35
N SER A 221 -4.02 -30.75 34.64
CA SER A 221 -3.04 -30.87 35.70
C SER A 221 -2.55 -32.32 35.73
N TRP A 222 -1.27 -32.51 35.44
CA TRP A 222 -0.55 -33.74 35.73
C TRP A 222 -0.05 -33.70 37.16
#